data_050288bdc822a68417fe0247fe8e2c7a
#
_entry.id   050288bdc822a68417fe0247fe8e2c7a
#
_cell.length_a   1.000
_cell.length_b   1.000
_cell.length_c   1.000
_cell.angle_alpha   90.00
_cell.angle_beta   90.00
_cell.angle_gamma   90.00
#
_symmetry.space_group_name_H-M   'P 1'
#
loop_
_entity.id
_entity.type
_entity.pdbx_description
1 polymer ?
#
loop_
_entity_poly.entity_id
_entity_poly.type
_entity_poly.pdbx_seq_one_letter_code
_entity_poly.pdbx_strand_id
1 'polypeptide(L)'
;MRTQINTHRFSMLALTAILAVGLAACGGKKKKAEENKPPDGETVIKQYCSGPDYYTDNKTFRANNLGESLDQATAKKKAMANARADLASSIQTTMQGVIDNYVNSREMNNREEVEERVEGLTREVLDQTLTGVKVICEQPVKTAEGKFKYYVALELSGADLVSDYNEAISSDERLRIDYDYEKFKETFEAEMDKL
;
A
#
# COMPACT_ATOMS: atom_id res chain seq x y z
N MET A 1 -58.09 73.34 13.03
CA MET A 1 -59.21 72.73 13.77
C MET A 1 -58.59 71.43 14.33
N ARG A 2 -58.21 71.51 15.60
CA ARG A 2 -58.84 70.82 16.71
C ARG A 2 -58.90 69.31 16.46
N THR A 3 -58.44 68.41 17.25
CA THR A 3 -58.11 68.40 18.72
C THR A 3 -57.57 67.04 19.07
N GLN A 4 -56.57 67.02 19.92
CA GLN A 4 -56.59 66.36 21.24
C GLN A 4 -56.36 64.81 21.20
N ILE A 5 -55.20 64.38 21.69
CA ILE A 5 -54.89 63.93 23.07
C ILE A 5 -55.66 62.65 23.42
N ASN A 6 -55.01 61.55 23.64
CA ASN A 6 -54.92 61.09 25.02
C ASN A 6 -53.87 59.97 25.22
N THR A 7 -53.06 60.28 26.16
CA THR A 7 -52.19 59.41 26.92
C THR A 7 -52.95 58.28 27.58
N HIS A 8 -52.49 57.10 27.53
CA HIS A 8 -52.56 56.21 28.68
C HIS A 8 -51.31 55.36 28.77
N ARG A 9 -50.49 55.81 29.71
CA ARG A 9 -49.53 54.95 30.41
C ARG A 9 -50.34 53.86 31.11
N PHE A 10 -50.08 52.63 30.78
CA PHE A 10 -50.21 51.54 31.73
C PHE A 10 -49.07 50.57 31.54
N SER A 11 -48.24 50.64 32.51
CA SER A 11 -47.29 49.68 32.96
C SER A 11 -47.95 48.30 33.03
N MET A 12 -47.51 47.37 32.25
CA MET A 12 -47.76 45.99 32.56
C MET A 12 -46.48 45.20 32.22
N LEU A 13 -45.78 44.91 33.23
CA LEU A 13 -44.74 43.89 33.32
C LEU A 13 -45.39 42.58 32.84
N ALA A 14 -45.14 42.22 31.63
CA ALA A 14 -45.42 40.88 31.11
C ALA A 14 -44.08 40.20 30.80
N LEU A 15 -43.80 39.32 31.63
CA LEU A 15 -42.84 38.23 31.61
C LEU A 15 -42.68 37.63 30.22
N THR A 16 -41.76 38.12 29.43
CA THR A 16 -41.29 37.39 28.25
C THR A 16 -40.20 36.42 28.68
N ALA A 17 -40.63 35.18 28.89
CA ALA A 17 -39.73 34.07 29.00
C ALA A 17 -38.95 33.96 27.66
N ILE A 18 -37.75 34.46 27.62
CA ILE A 18 -36.79 34.23 26.54
C ILE A 18 -36.41 32.79 26.61
N LEU A 19 -37.04 31.97 25.75
CA LEU A 19 -36.62 30.62 25.46
C LEU A 19 -35.30 30.72 24.71
N ALA A 20 -34.19 30.80 25.45
CA ALA A 20 -32.86 30.65 24.90
C ALA A 20 -32.71 29.18 24.46
N VAL A 21 -33.09 28.92 23.19
CA VAL A 21 -32.70 27.71 22.51
C VAL A 21 -31.19 27.78 22.38
N GLY A 22 -30.50 27.14 23.31
CA GLY A 22 -29.07 26.90 23.23
C GLY A 22 -28.83 26.04 22.01
N LEU A 23 -28.38 26.66 20.92
CA LEU A 23 -27.66 25.98 19.87
C LEU A 23 -26.39 25.42 20.51
N ALA A 24 -26.49 24.18 21.01
CA ALA A 24 -25.37 23.39 21.34
C ALA A 24 -24.64 23.14 19.99
N ALA A 25 -23.74 24.05 19.66
CA ALA A 25 -22.72 23.80 18.65
C ALA A 25 -21.96 22.57 19.14
N CYS A 26 -22.31 21.40 18.59
CA CYS A 26 -21.45 20.24 18.63
C CYS A 26 -20.16 20.60 17.90
N GLY A 27 -19.29 21.31 18.60
CA GLY A 27 -17.88 21.38 18.23
C GLY A 27 -17.32 19.98 18.36
N GLY A 28 -17.44 19.21 17.27
CA GLY A 28 -16.73 17.97 17.12
C GLY A 28 -15.27 18.28 17.29
N LYS A 29 -14.73 18.12 18.50
CA LYS A 29 -13.29 17.99 18.71
C LYS A 29 -12.87 16.87 17.79
N LYS A 30 -12.27 17.20 16.62
CA LYS A 30 -11.45 16.25 15.89
C LYS A 30 -10.51 15.68 16.94
N LYS A 31 -10.75 14.43 17.34
CA LYS A 31 -9.76 13.66 18.09
C LYS A 31 -8.52 13.71 17.19
N LYS A 32 -7.53 14.53 17.57
CA LYS A 32 -6.18 14.32 17.08
C LYS A 32 -5.93 12.84 17.38
N ALA A 33 -5.63 12.08 16.33
CA ALA A 33 -5.12 10.73 16.50
C ALA A 33 -4.03 10.86 17.57
N GLU A 34 -4.17 10.15 18.66
CA GLU A 34 -3.19 10.09 19.72
C GLU A 34 -1.93 9.57 19.05
N GLU A 35 -0.99 10.46 18.79
CA GLU A 35 0.31 10.13 18.25
C GLU A 35 0.91 9.18 19.27
N ASN A 36 1.02 7.89 18.92
CA ASN A 36 1.57 6.87 19.80
C ASN A 36 2.96 7.35 20.25
N LYS A 37 3.00 7.94 21.45
CA LYS A 37 4.26 8.39 22.03
C LYS A 37 5.10 7.14 22.30
N PRO A 38 6.30 7.06 21.73
CA PRO A 38 7.16 5.91 21.97
C PRO A 38 7.50 5.79 23.45
N PRO A 39 7.82 4.58 23.94
CA PRO A 39 8.32 4.38 25.31
C PRO A 39 9.51 5.30 25.63
N ASP A 40 9.72 5.56 26.91
CA ASP A 40 10.81 6.43 27.34
C ASP A 40 12.16 5.90 26.86
N GLY A 41 12.93 6.76 26.20
CA GLY A 41 14.21 6.42 25.59
C GLY A 41 14.15 6.02 24.11
N GLU A 42 12.96 5.87 23.53
CA GLU A 42 12.79 5.60 22.11
C GLU A 42 12.48 6.87 21.31
N THR A 43 12.96 6.91 20.07
CA THR A 43 12.69 8.00 19.14
C THR A 43 12.13 7.45 17.84
N VAL A 44 10.98 7.95 17.42
CA VAL A 44 10.40 7.59 16.11
C VAL A 44 11.25 8.17 15.01
N ILE A 45 11.79 7.32 14.13
CA ILE A 45 12.55 7.72 12.96
C ILE A 45 11.57 7.89 11.79
N LYS A 46 11.51 9.10 11.22
CA LYS A 46 10.80 9.35 9.96
C LYS A 46 11.79 9.18 8.81
N GLN A 47 11.50 8.27 7.90
CA GLN A 47 12.30 7.98 6.73
C GLN A 47 11.55 8.42 5.47
N TYR A 48 12.27 8.94 4.46
CA TYR A 48 11.69 9.23 3.15
C TYR A 48 11.28 7.94 2.44
N CYS A 49 10.26 8.03 1.60
CA CYS A 49 9.73 6.93 0.82
C CYS A 49 9.36 5.70 1.68
N SER A 50 8.88 5.91 2.90
CA SER A 50 8.43 4.86 3.81
C SER A 50 7.14 5.25 4.52
N GLY A 51 6.44 4.26 5.07
CA GLY A 51 5.14 4.46 5.73
C GLY A 51 4.00 3.77 4.98
N PRO A 52 2.74 3.92 5.44
CA PRO A 52 1.59 3.18 4.93
C PRO A 52 1.35 3.28 3.43
N ASP A 53 1.66 4.44 2.83
CA ASP A 53 1.50 4.67 1.38
C ASP A 53 2.45 3.81 0.52
N TYR A 54 3.49 3.24 1.15
CA TYR A 54 4.52 2.44 0.50
C TYR A 54 4.53 0.98 0.96
N TYR A 55 3.47 0.53 1.65
CA TYR A 55 3.31 -0.87 1.99
C TYR A 55 2.63 -1.62 0.86
N THR A 56 2.98 -2.89 0.71
CA THR A 56 2.23 -3.82 -0.15
C THR A 56 0.78 -3.88 0.33
N ASP A 57 -0.14 -3.95 -0.62
CA ASP A 57 -1.57 -4.14 -0.38
C ASP A 57 -2.12 -5.29 -1.24
N ASN A 58 -3.40 -5.57 -1.16
CA ASN A 58 -4.04 -6.68 -1.87
C ASN A 58 -4.13 -6.52 -3.40
N LYS A 59 -3.56 -5.47 -3.96
CA LYS A 59 -3.53 -5.21 -5.42
C LYS A 59 -2.15 -4.95 -5.95
N THR A 60 -1.23 -4.53 -5.07
CA THR A 60 0.02 -3.93 -5.49
C THR A 60 1.15 -4.33 -4.57
N PHE A 61 2.19 -4.90 -5.12
CA PHE A 61 3.44 -5.11 -4.40
C PHE A 61 4.23 -3.82 -4.31
N ARG A 62 4.74 -3.49 -3.13
CA ARG A 62 5.61 -2.35 -2.92
C ARG A 62 6.81 -2.73 -2.08
N ALA A 63 7.94 -2.12 -2.39
CA ALA A 63 9.13 -2.21 -1.57
C ALA A 63 9.84 -0.87 -1.55
N ASN A 64 10.40 -0.52 -0.41
CA ASN A 64 11.19 0.69 -0.25
C ASN A 64 12.54 0.36 0.37
N ASN A 65 13.57 1.02 -0.09
CA ASN A 65 14.91 0.85 0.44
C ASN A 65 15.77 2.11 0.24
N LEU A 66 16.95 2.10 0.77
CA LEU A 66 17.92 3.16 0.61
C LEU A 66 19.27 2.61 0.14
N GLY A 67 20.05 3.50 -0.47
CA GLY A 67 21.46 3.28 -0.78
C GLY A 67 22.30 4.42 -0.29
N GLU A 68 23.49 4.16 0.21
CA GLU A 68 24.46 5.17 0.64
C GLU A 68 25.77 5.01 -0.13
N SER A 69 26.37 6.16 -0.54
CA SER A 69 27.66 6.20 -1.20
C SER A 69 28.28 7.59 -1.10
N LEU A 70 29.59 7.70 -1.38
CA LEU A 70 30.26 8.98 -1.63
C LEU A 70 29.89 9.59 -2.98
N ASP A 71 29.37 8.79 -3.90
CA ASP A 71 28.88 9.20 -5.22
C ASP A 71 27.36 9.05 -5.31
N GLN A 72 26.67 10.09 -5.78
CA GLN A 72 25.21 10.13 -5.84
C GLN A 72 24.62 9.10 -6.79
N ALA A 73 25.24 8.87 -7.96
CA ALA A 73 24.74 7.90 -8.93
C ALA A 73 24.87 6.46 -8.38
N THR A 74 25.97 6.20 -7.66
CA THR A 74 26.18 4.92 -6.97
C THR A 74 25.20 4.73 -5.84
N ALA A 75 24.87 5.76 -5.05
CA ALA A 75 23.83 5.69 -4.02
C ALA A 75 22.47 5.34 -4.62
N LYS A 76 22.09 5.99 -5.75
CA LYS A 76 20.87 5.65 -6.50
C LYS A 76 20.85 4.21 -6.97
N LYS A 77 21.93 3.73 -7.61
CA LYS A 77 22.03 2.34 -8.08
C LYS A 77 21.86 1.32 -6.95
N LYS A 78 22.46 1.57 -5.78
CA LYS A 78 22.33 0.73 -4.61
C LYS A 78 20.88 0.71 -4.10
N ALA A 79 20.25 1.88 -3.95
CA ALA A 79 18.86 1.98 -3.51
C ALA A 79 17.91 1.19 -4.43
N MET A 80 18.06 1.38 -5.74
CA MET A 80 17.26 0.67 -6.75
C MET A 80 17.49 -0.84 -6.71
N ALA A 81 18.73 -1.30 -6.57
CA ALA A 81 19.05 -2.72 -6.48
C ALA A 81 18.46 -3.36 -5.21
N ASN A 82 18.60 -2.69 -4.07
CA ASN A 82 18.06 -3.16 -2.80
C ASN A 82 16.54 -3.24 -2.84
N ALA A 83 15.86 -2.18 -3.31
CA ALA A 83 14.41 -2.15 -3.37
C ALA A 83 13.84 -3.20 -4.36
N ARG A 84 14.53 -3.46 -5.49
CA ARG A 84 14.15 -4.55 -6.40
C ARG A 84 14.33 -5.92 -5.77
N ALA A 85 15.39 -6.13 -5.02
CA ALA A 85 15.62 -7.40 -4.32
C ALA A 85 14.53 -7.67 -3.26
N ASP A 86 14.15 -6.64 -2.50
CA ASP A 86 13.08 -6.75 -1.51
C ASP A 86 11.72 -7.02 -2.18
N LEU A 87 11.43 -6.31 -3.28
CA LEU A 87 10.22 -6.52 -4.07
C LEU A 87 10.16 -7.94 -4.64
N ALA A 88 11.26 -8.42 -5.24
CA ALA A 88 11.37 -9.77 -5.75
C ALA A 88 11.12 -10.83 -4.66
N SER A 89 11.71 -10.65 -3.48
CA SER A 89 11.53 -11.56 -2.34
C SER A 89 10.08 -11.60 -1.86
N SER A 90 9.41 -10.45 -1.78
CA SER A 90 7.99 -10.37 -1.41
C SER A 90 7.11 -11.11 -2.43
N ILE A 91 7.31 -10.86 -3.72
CA ILE A 91 6.58 -11.52 -4.80
C ILE A 91 6.82 -13.02 -4.77
N GLN A 92 8.08 -13.45 -4.65
CA GLN A 92 8.43 -14.87 -4.61
C GLN A 92 7.74 -15.60 -3.45
N THR A 93 7.69 -14.98 -2.27
CA THR A 93 7.01 -15.56 -1.10
C THR A 93 5.51 -15.71 -1.35
N THR A 94 4.87 -14.69 -1.90
CA THR A 94 3.43 -14.75 -2.24
C THR A 94 3.17 -15.80 -3.30
N MET A 95 3.96 -15.83 -4.38
CA MET A 95 3.80 -16.81 -5.46
C MET A 95 4.02 -18.24 -5.00
N GLN A 96 4.95 -18.49 -4.07
CA GLN A 96 5.08 -19.81 -3.47
C GLN A 96 3.77 -20.25 -2.81
N GLY A 97 3.14 -19.37 -2.02
CA GLY A 97 1.83 -19.66 -1.43
C GLY A 97 0.74 -19.90 -2.47
N VAL A 98 0.74 -19.15 -3.56
CA VAL A 98 -0.19 -19.34 -4.70
C VAL A 98 -0.01 -20.73 -5.32
N ILE A 99 1.23 -21.11 -5.64
CA ILE A 99 1.56 -22.38 -6.25
C ILE A 99 1.14 -23.55 -5.36
N ASP A 100 1.55 -23.50 -4.08
CA ASP A 100 1.21 -24.52 -3.10
C ASP A 100 -0.31 -24.72 -2.97
N ASN A 101 -1.06 -23.65 -2.87
CA ASN A 101 -2.52 -23.70 -2.74
C ASN A 101 -3.22 -24.10 -4.04
N TYR A 102 -2.73 -23.63 -5.18
CA TYR A 102 -3.25 -24.00 -6.49
C TYR A 102 -3.08 -25.49 -6.77
N VAL A 103 -1.86 -26.02 -6.57
CA VAL A 103 -1.53 -27.45 -6.77
C VAL A 103 -2.29 -28.32 -5.77
N ASN A 104 -2.39 -27.89 -4.51
CA ASN A 104 -3.16 -28.61 -3.47
C ASN A 104 -4.67 -28.67 -3.75
N SER A 105 -5.21 -27.68 -4.46
CA SER A 105 -6.64 -27.62 -4.80
C SER A 105 -7.03 -28.57 -5.94
N ARG A 106 -6.07 -29.24 -6.58
CA ARG A 106 -6.28 -30.09 -7.76
C ARG A 106 -5.77 -31.51 -7.54
N GLU A 107 -6.48 -32.49 -8.07
CA GLU A 107 -6.01 -33.87 -8.15
C GLU A 107 -5.08 -34.01 -9.37
N MET A 108 -3.78 -33.86 -9.15
CA MET A 108 -2.76 -33.99 -10.20
C MET A 108 -1.96 -35.28 -10.01
N ASN A 109 -1.81 -36.06 -11.07
CA ASN A 109 -1.05 -37.31 -11.05
C ASN A 109 0.48 -37.08 -11.01
N ASN A 110 0.97 -35.89 -11.41
CA ASN A 110 2.40 -35.54 -11.55
C ASN A 110 2.73 -34.28 -10.74
N ARG A 111 2.32 -34.22 -9.49
CA ARG A 111 2.44 -33.04 -8.64
C ARG A 111 3.87 -32.48 -8.57
N GLU A 112 4.87 -33.31 -8.28
CA GLU A 112 6.26 -32.89 -8.14
C GLU A 112 6.83 -32.29 -9.43
N GLU A 113 6.51 -32.87 -10.60
CA GLU A 113 6.96 -32.35 -11.89
C GLU A 113 6.31 -31.00 -12.21
N VAL A 114 5.05 -30.80 -11.84
CA VAL A 114 4.32 -29.52 -12.01
C VAL A 114 4.89 -28.45 -11.10
N GLU A 115 5.14 -28.77 -9.82
CA GLU A 115 5.72 -27.84 -8.85
C GLU A 115 7.11 -27.36 -9.32
N GLU A 116 8.01 -28.28 -9.69
CA GLU A 116 9.37 -27.94 -10.16
C GLU A 116 9.33 -27.04 -11.41
N ARG A 117 8.40 -27.32 -12.33
CA ARG A 117 8.28 -26.56 -13.56
C ARG A 117 7.70 -25.18 -13.35
N VAL A 118 6.70 -25.05 -12.47
CA VAL A 118 6.12 -23.75 -12.09
C VAL A 118 7.14 -22.91 -11.31
N GLU A 119 7.95 -23.51 -10.44
CA GLU A 119 9.07 -22.80 -9.79
C GLU A 119 10.09 -22.27 -10.80
N GLY A 120 10.42 -23.05 -11.82
CA GLY A 120 11.29 -22.61 -12.90
C GLY A 120 10.73 -21.39 -13.64
N LEU A 121 9.45 -21.45 -14.03
CA LEU A 121 8.75 -20.34 -14.68
C LEU A 121 8.64 -19.10 -13.76
N THR A 122 8.42 -19.31 -12.47
CA THR A 122 8.38 -18.22 -11.50
C THR A 122 9.63 -17.36 -11.56
N ARG A 123 10.79 -17.98 -11.64
CA ARG A 123 12.06 -17.26 -11.74
C ARG A 123 12.16 -16.45 -13.03
N GLU A 124 11.76 -17.04 -14.15
CA GLU A 124 11.79 -16.38 -15.47
C GLU A 124 10.81 -15.21 -15.54
N VAL A 125 9.58 -15.39 -15.08
CA VAL A 125 8.54 -14.34 -15.02
C VAL A 125 8.99 -13.19 -14.13
N LEU A 126 9.55 -13.47 -12.94
CA LEU A 126 10.03 -12.44 -12.03
C LEU A 126 11.15 -11.60 -12.66
N ASP A 127 12.12 -12.23 -13.32
CA ASP A 127 13.23 -11.51 -13.97
C ASP A 127 12.70 -10.55 -15.06
N GLN A 128 11.70 -10.96 -15.82
CA GLN A 128 11.06 -10.14 -16.84
C GLN A 128 10.22 -9.01 -16.23
N THR A 129 9.32 -9.34 -15.31
CA THR A 129 8.36 -8.40 -14.73
C THR A 129 9.06 -7.31 -13.90
N LEU A 130 10.16 -7.63 -13.19
CA LEU A 130 10.96 -6.68 -12.45
C LEU A 130 11.64 -5.61 -13.32
N THR A 131 11.69 -5.77 -14.62
CA THR A 131 12.15 -4.71 -15.54
C THR A 131 11.13 -3.58 -15.66
N GLY A 132 9.84 -3.87 -15.50
CA GLY A 132 8.71 -2.95 -15.63
C GLY A 132 8.27 -2.24 -14.34
N VAL A 133 8.98 -2.43 -13.22
CA VAL A 133 8.62 -1.80 -11.94
C VAL A 133 8.58 -0.28 -12.01
N LYS A 134 7.60 0.33 -11.37
CA LYS A 134 7.43 1.78 -11.30
C LYS A 134 8.15 2.33 -10.07
N VAL A 135 8.84 3.46 -10.23
CA VAL A 135 9.35 4.26 -9.11
C VAL A 135 8.21 5.18 -8.65
N ILE A 136 7.72 4.98 -7.43
CA ILE A 136 6.62 5.77 -6.85
C ILE A 136 7.11 6.82 -5.85
N CYS A 137 8.35 6.70 -5.37
CA CYS A 137 9.01 7.71 -4.55
C CYS A 137 10.52 7.68 -4.78
N GLU A 138 11.12 8.84 -4.82
CA GLU A 138 12.56 9.01 -5.01
C GLU A 138 13.04 10.27 -4.27
N GLN A 139 13.96 10.12 -3.31
CA GLN A 139 14.46 11.24 -2.52
C GLN A 139 15.97 11.13 -2.29
N PRO A 140 16.79 11.94 -3.00
CA PRO A 140 18.21 12.07 -2.69
C PRO A 140 18.44 13.00 -1.49
N VAL A 141 19.41 12.66 -0.66
CA VAL A 141 19.84 13.44 0.50
C VAL A 141 21.37 13.46 0.56
N LYS A 142 21.95 14.61 0.90
CA LYS A 142 23.39 14.71 1.21
C LYS A 142 23.56 14.82 2.73
N THR A 143 24.39 13.97 3.32
CA THR A 143 24.68 13.98 4.76
C THR A 143 25.69 15.08 5.10
N ALA A 144 25.80 15.43 6.39
CA ALA A 144 26.79 16.38 6.88
C ALA A 144 28.23 15.95 6.60
N GLU A 145 28.47 14.61 6.56
CA GLU A 145 29.77 14.00 6.27
C GLU A 145 30.07 13.95 4.75
N GLY A 146 29.19 14.51 3.92
CA GLY A 146 29.38 14.62 2.48
C GLY A 146 28.99 13.37 1.68
N LYS A 147 28.43 12.35 2.30
CA LYS A 147 27.89 11.17 1.64
C LYS A 147 26.51 11.48 1.05
N PHE A 148 26.10 10.68 0.07
CA PHE A 148 24.75 10.69 -0.49
C PHE A 148 23.97 9.49 0.01
N LYS A 149 22.74 9.75 0.50
CA LYS A 149 21.71 8.73 0.71
C LYS A 149 20.64 8.91 -0.35
N TYR A 150 20.16 7.81 -0.88
CA TYR A 150 19.11 7.79 -1.89
C TYR A 150 18.00 6.87 -1.41
N TYR A 151 16.84 7.44 -1.15
CA TYR A 151 15.64 6.68 -0.76
C TYR A 151 14.79 6.43 -1.99
N VAL A 152 14.24 5.25 -2.10
CA VAL A 152 13.38 4.86 -3.23
C VAL A 152 12.25 3.97 -2.74
N ALA A 153 11.08 4.10 -3.35
CA ALA A 153 10.01 3.13 -3.27
C ALA A 153 9.60 2.69 -4.67
N LEU A 154 9.40 1.40 -4.84
CA LEU A 154 9.01 0.74 -6.08
C LEU A 154 7.63 0.12 -5.94
N GLU A 155 6.94 -0.01 -7.07
CA GLU A 155 5.61 -0.60 -7.16
C GLU A 155 5.50 -1.53 -8.37
N LEU A 156 4.80 -2.65 -8.17
CA LEU A 156 4.40 -3.57 -9.21
C LEU A 156 2.93 -3.96 -9.02
N SER A 157 2.16 -3.90 -10.11
CA SER A 157 0.75 -4.32 -10.12
C SER A 157 0.64 -5.84 -10.00
N GLY A 158 -0.18 -6.34 -9.06
CA GLY A 158 -0.50 -7.75 -8.96
C GLY A 158 -1.23 -8.29 -10.19
N ALA A 159 -2.06 -7.47 -10.82
CA ALA A 159 -2.78 -7.85 -12.04
C ALA A 159 -1.82 -8.05 -13.22
N ASP A 160 -0.79 -7.20 -13.35
CA ASP A 160 0.23 -7.35 -14.40
C ASP A 160 1.03 -8.64 -14.16
N LEU A 161 1.40 -8.92 -12.92
CA LEU A 161 2.10 -10.14 -12.54
C LEU A 161 1.29 -11.40 -12.88
N VAL A 162 -0.01 -11.44 -12.54
CA VAL A 162 -0.90 -12.58 -12.90
C VAL A 162 -1.00 -12.75 -14.42
N SER A 163 -1.06 -11.65 -15.16
CA SER A 163 -1.08 -11.68 -16.63
C SER A 163 0.20 -12.30 -17.21
N ASP A 164 1.35 -11.90 -16.71
CA ASP A 164 2.65 -12.43 -17.14
C ASP A 164 2.78 -13.93 -16.84
N TYR A 165 2.31 -14.35 -15.64
CA TYR A 165 2.25 -15.78 -15.29
C TYR A 165 1.30 -16.56 -16.19
N ASN A 166 0.12 -16.01 -16.50
CA ASN A 166 -0.83 -16.64 -17.40
C ASN A 166 -0.24 -16.84 -18.79
N GLU A 167 0.48 -15.85 -19.31
CA GLU A 167 1.17 -15.97 -20.60
C GLU A 167 2.25 -17.05 -20.56
N ALA A 168 3.10 -17.06 -19.53
CA ALA A 168 4.16 -18.03 -19.36
C ALA A 168 3.65 -19.47 -19.25
N ILE A 169 2.65 -19.70 -18.38
CA ILE A 169 2.07 -21.05 -18.18
C ILE A 169 1.33 -21.52 -19.43
N SER A 170 0.56 -20.64 -20.08
CA SER A 170 -0.20 -20.98 -21.29
C SER A 170 0.71 -21.30 -22.49
N SER A 171 1.92 -20.77 -22.48
CA SER A 171 2.94 -21.00 -23.50
C SER A 171 3.73 -22.30 -23.27
N ASP A 172 3.70 -22.85 -22.05
CA ASP A 172 4.37 -24.11 -21.72
C ASP A 172 3.52 -25.31 -22.14
N GLU A 173 4.07 -26.18 -23.00
CA GLU A 173 3.33 -27.31 -23.57
C GLU A 173 2.80 -28.31 -22.55
N ARG A 174 3.45 -28.45 -21.39
CA ARG A 174 3.07 -29.41 -20.37
C ARG A 174 2.10 -28.80 -19.37
N LEU A 175 2.38 -27.58 -18.89
CA LEU A 175 1.57 -26.92 -17.88
C LEU A 175 0.20 -26.50 -18.41
N ARG A 176 0.09 -26.06 -19.66
CA ARG A 176 -1.17 -25.59 -20.28
C ARG A 176 -2.28 -26.64 -20.31
N ILE A 177 -1.96 -27.94 -20.26
CA ILE A 177 -2.96 -29.02 -20.39
C ILE A 177 -3.89 -29.05 -19.19
N ASP A 178 -3.33 -28.85 -17.99
CA ASP A 178 -4.07 -28.92 -16.73
C ASP A 178 -4.24 -27.54 -16.07
N TYR A 179 -3.87 -26.47 -16.78
CA TYR A 179 -3.94 -25.11 -16.25
C TYR A 179 -5.35 -24.55 -16.31
N ASP A 180 -5.78 -23.98 -15.20
CA ASP A 180 -7.05 -23.26 -15.01
C ASP A 180 -6.75 -21.83 -14.57
N TYR A 181 -6.85 -20.89 -15.48
CA TYR A 181 -6.54 -19.48 -15.24
C TYR A 181 -7.41 -18.85 -14.17
N GLU A 182 -8.72 -19.10 -14.19
CA GLU A 182 -9.63 -18.48 -13.23
C GLU A 182 -9.33 -18.96 -11.82
N LYS A 183 -9.05 -20.25 -11.65
CA LYS A 183 -8.67 -20.83 -10.37
C LYS A 183 -7.30 -20.33 -9.88
N PHE A 184 -6.35 -20.18 -10.78
CA PHE A 184 -5.04 -19.61 -10.46
C PHE A 184 -5.17 -18.17 -9.99
N LYS A 185 -5.93 -17.35 -10.71
CA LYS A 185 -6.21 -15.96 -10.38
C LYS A 185 -6.93 -15.82 -9.04
N GLU A 186 -7.97 -16.62 -8.79
CA GLU A 186 -8.68 -16.66 -7.51
C GLU A 186 -7.73 -16.99 -6.36
N THR A 187 -6.83 -17.96 -6.55
CA THR A 187 -5.83 -18.34 -5.56
C THR A 187 -4.83 -17.22 -5.31
N PHE A 188 -4.40 -16.51 -6.37
CA PHE A 188 -3.53 -15.35 -6.24
C PHE A 188 -4.20 -14.21 -5.46
N GLU A 189 -5.43 -13.86 -5.80
CA GLU A 189 -6.19 -12.83 -5.09
C GLU A 189 -6.35 -13.17 -3.61
N ALA A 190 -6.61 -14.44 -3.28
CA ALA A 190 -6.70 -14.92 -1.91
C ALA A 190 -5.36 -14.86 -1.14
N GLU A 191 -4.22 -15.02 -1.81
CA GLU A 191 -2.90 -14.82 -1.19
C GLU A 191 -2.59 -13.33 -0.99
N MET A 192 -2.94 -12.48 -1.95
CA MET A 192 -2.78 -11.04 -1.85
C MET A 192 -3.61 -10.43 -0.71
N ASP A 193 -4.80 -10.97 -0.44
CA ASP A 193 -5.67 -10.50 0.64
C ASP A 193 -5.12 -10.80 2.05
N LYS A 194 -4.05 -11.61 2.16
CA LYS A 194 -3.37 -11.89 3.43
C LYS A 194 -2.26 -10.88 3.77
N LEU A 195 -1.87 -10.04 2.80
CA LEU A 195 -0.80 -9.04 2.94
C LEU A 195 -1.30 -7.74 3.55
#